data_1123f452c481c05f79eff2fe64a1a1b0
#
_entry.id   1123f452c481c05f79eff2fe64a1a1b0
#
_cell.length_a   1.000
_cell.length_b   1.000
_cell.length_c   1.000
_cell.angle_alpha   90.00
_cell.angle_beta   90.00
_cell.angle_gamma   90.00
#
_symmetry.space_group_name_H-M   'P 1'
#
loop_
_entity.id
_entity.type
_entity.pdbx_description
1 polymer ?
#
loop_
_entity_poly.entity_id
_entity_poly.type
_entity_poly.pdbx_seq_one_letter_code
_entity_poly.pdbx_strand_id
1 'polypeptide(L)'
;FWESLNTACNLGLPVIYLVEDNGYAISTPVEVNTAGGSISKLVSSFPGLYIQEVDGCDLLASHEVMRKAVEHVRERKGPALVHAHVIRPYSHSLSDDETMYRPAEEREAEALRDPITVYPRWLVSEGHATEAEIAKVEQEVDALVLAATDDALSQPQPGEDTVFLPPSSAAAKT
;
A
#
# COMPACT_ATOMS: atom_id res chain seq x y z
N PHE A 1 4.82 -15.49 4.08
CA PHE A 1 4.19 -14.61 5.08
C PHE A 1 4.16 -15.26 6.47
N TRP A 2 3.53 -16.44 6.63
CA TRP A 2 3.32 -17.09 7.93
C TRP A 2 4.62 -17.40 8.68
N GLU A 3 5.60 -17.96 7.99
CA GLU A 3 6.91 -18.27 8.58
C GLU A 3 7.66 -16.99 8.99
N SER A 4 7.59 -15.96 8.16
CA SER A 4 8.19 -14.66 8.46
C SER A 4 7.55 -14.01 9.69
N LEU A 5 6.22 -14.01 9.78
CA LEU A 5 5.48 -13.48 10.92
C LEU A 5 5.80 -14.25 12.20
N ASN A 6 5.80 -15.59 12.13
CA ASN A 6 6.15 -16.44 13.26
C ASN A 6 7.57 -16.17 13.75
N THR A 7 8.53 -16.04 12.84
CA THR A 7 9.91 -15.74 13.18
C THR A 7 10.05 -14.36 13.83
N ALA A 8 9.38 -13.35 13.27
CA ALA A 8 9.39 -12.00 13.82
C ALA A 8 8.83 -11.95 15.25
N CYS A 9 7.71 -12.63 15.50
CA CYS A 9 7.12 -12.73 16.84
C CYS A 9 8.03 -13.48 17.81
N ASN A 10 8.58 -14.64 17.39
CA ASN A 10 9.45 -15.46 18.23
C ASN A 10 10.74 -14.75 18.64
N LEU A 11 11.32 -13.94 17.75
CA LEU A 11 12.56 -13.21 18.00
C LEU A 11 12.33 -11.76 18.48
N GLY A 12 11.09 -11.30 18.59
CA GLY A 12 10.77 -9.92 18.96
C GLY A 12 11.34 -8.88 17.99
N LEU A 13 11.31 -9.16 16.68
CA LEU A 13 11.96 -8.31 15.67
C LEU A 13 11.19 -7.00 15.48
N PRO A 14 11.89 -5.87 15.27
CA PRO A 14 11.26 -4.58 15.02
C PRO A 14 10.83 -4.44 13.54
N VAL A 15 9.80 -5.18 13.15
CA VAL A 15 9.26 -5.26 11.80
C VAL A 15 7.81 -4.79 11.78
N ILE A 16 7.42 -4.02 10.78
CA ILE A 16 6.04 -3.66 10.51
C ILE A 16 5.57 -4.43 9.28
N TYR A 17 4.49 -5.19 9.43
CA TYR A 17 3.75 -5.80 8.32
C TYR A 17 2.59 -4.86 7.98
N LEU A 18 2.65 -4.24 6.81
CA LEU A 18 1.54 -3.45 6.28
C LEU A 18 0.74 -4.33 5.32
N VAL A 19 -0.54 -4.52 5.63
CA VAL A 19 -1.49 -5.23 4.77
C VAL A 19 -2.43 -4.19 4.17
N GLU A 20 -2.35 -4.00 2.87
CA GLU A 20 -3.25 -3.15 2.09
C GLU A 20 -4.37 -4.03 1.54
N ASP A 21 -5.44 -4.16 2.34
CA ASP A 21 -6.58 -5.03 2.02
C ASP A 21 -7.61 -4.26 1.19
N ASN A 22 -7.66 -4.56 -0.10
CA ASN A 22 -8.63 -4.01 -1.04
C ASN A 22 -9.83 -4.94 -1.28
N GLY A 23 -10.02 -5.94 -0.43
CA GLY A 23 -11.15 -6.89 -0.50
C GLY A 23 -11.03 -7.98 -1.56
N TYR A 24 -9.99 -7.97 -2.41
CA TYR A 24 -9.87 -8.91 -3.52
C TYR A 24 -8.45 -9.45 -3.72
N ALA A 25 -8.36 -10.73 -4.07
CA ALA A 25 -7.18 -11.33 -4.66
C ALA A 25 -7.47 -11.53 -6.17
N ILE A 26 -7.04 -10.57 -7.01
CA ILE A 26 -7.44 -10.42 -8.42
C ILE A 26 -8.96 -10.26 -8.51
N SER A 27 -9.70 -11.35 -8.80
CA SER A 27 -11.16 -11.40 -8.90
C SER A 27 -11.84 -12.16 -7.75
N THR A 28 -11.05 -12.76 -6.85
CA THR A 28 -11.58 -13.56 -5.74
C THR A 28 -11.80 -12.69 -4.51
N PRO A 29 -13.03 -12.58 -3.98
CA PRO A 29 -13.31 -11.80 -2.78
C PRO A 29 -12.57 -12.33 -1.53
N VAL A 30 -12.28 -11.44 -0.58
CA VAL A 30 -11.54 -11.77 0.66
C VAL A 30 -12.22 -12.86 1.47
N GLU A 31 -13.54 -12.93 1.48
CA GLU A 31 -14.32 -13.95 2.21
C GLU A 31 -14.09 -15.37 1.68
N VAL A 32 -13.68 -15.48 0.41
CA VAL A 32 -13.38 -16.77 -0.22
C VAL A 32 -11.93 -17.17 -0.01
N ASN A 33 -11.00 -16.19 -0.06
CA ASN A 33 -9.58 -16.50 -0.03
C ASN A 33 -8.93 -16.41 1.37
N THR A 34 -9.56 -15.71 2.32
CA THR A 34 -9.03 -15.51 3.67
C THR A 34 -9.97 -16.07 4.72
N ALA A 35 -9.52 -17.03 5.50
CA ALA A 35 -10.33 -17.65 6.56
C ALA A 35 -10.83 -16.58 7.56
N GLY A 36 -12.16 -16.47 7.69
CA GLY A 36 -12.81 -15.46 8.52
C GLY A 36 -12.82 -14.05 7.92
N GLY A 37 -12.38 -13.88 6.67
CA GLY A 37 -12.46 -12.61 5.93
C GLY A 37 -11.56 -11.48 6.47
N SER A 38 -10.61 -11.76 7.37
CA SER A 38 -9.76 -10.73 7.97
C SER A 38 -8.41 -11.28 8.39
N ILE A 39 -7.35 -10.74 7.80
CA ILE A 39 -5.98 -11.16 8.12
C ILE A 39 -5.59 -10.78 9.56
N SER A 40 -5.98 -9.63 10.07
CA SER A 40 -5.69 -9.19 11.43
C SER A 40 -6.32 -10.12 12.48
N LYS A 41 -7.57 -10.54 12.27
CA LYS A 41 -8.23 -11.53 13.13
C LYS A 41 -7.55 -12.88 13.07
N LEU A 42 -7.15 -13.32 11.88
CA LEU A 42 -6.50 -14.61 11.68
C LEU A 42 -5.16 -14.72 12.40
N VAL A 43 -4.41 -13.61 12.49
CA VAL A 43 -3.10 -13.56 13.18
C VAL A 43 -3.17 -13.07 14.62
N SER A 44 -4.36 -12.84 15.17
CA SER A 44 -4.53 -12.24 16.51
C SER A 44 -3.97 -13.09 17.65
N SER A 45 -3.73 -14.39 17.42
CA SER A 45 -3.16 -15.31 18.39
C SER A 45 -1.63 -15.33 18.44
N PHE A 46 -0.94 -14.61 17.53
CA PHE A 46 0.52 -14.56 17.55
C PHE A 46 1.03 -13.77 18.76
N PRO A 47 1.83 -14.38 19.66
CA PRO A 47 2.33 -13.69 20.84
C PRO A 47 3.23 -12.49 20.49
N GLY A 48 3.04 -11.37 21.17
CA GLY A 48 3.88 -10.18 20.99
C GLY A 48 3.64 -9.39 19.70
N LEU A 49 2.63 -9.76 18.89
CA LEU A 49 2.24 -9.02 17.71
C LEU A 49 1.33 -7.84 18.08
N TYR A 50 1.77 -6.62 17.79
CA TYR A 50 0.96 -5.42 17.93
C TYR A 50 0.11 -5.23 16.67
N ILE A 51 -1.22 -5.32 16.79
CA ILE A 51 -2.15 -5.26 15.65
C ILE A 51 -2.95 -3.96 15.70
N GLN A 52 -3.03 -3.29 14.57
CA GLN A 52 -3.89 -2.12 14.33
C GLN A 52 -4.66 -2.30 13.03
N GLU A 53 -5.93 -1.90 13.04
CA GLU A 53 -6.77 -1.80 11.83
C GLU A 53 -7.08 -0.33 11.57
N VAL A 54 -7.18 0.05 10.29
CA VAL A 54 -7.45 1.43 9.88
C VAL A 54 -8.18 1.48 8.55
N ASP A 55 -8.99 2.51 8.34
CA ASP A 55 -9.41 2.91 7.00
C ASP A 55 -8.20 3.51 6.27
N GLY A 56 -7.60 2.73 5.36
CA GLY A 56 -6.42 3.13 4.60
C GLY A 56 -6.67 4.26 3.60
N CYS A 57 -7.93 4.61 3.34
CA CYS A 57 -8.29 5.78 2.54
C CYS A 57 -8.31 7.09 3.37
N ASP A 58 -8.30 7.00 4.70
CA ASP A 58 -8.14 8.15 5.59
C ASP A 58 -6.65 8.37 5.89
N LEU A 59 -6.06 9.42 5.27
CA LEU A 59 -4.64 9.72 5.40
C LEU A 59 -4.25 10.06 6.84
N LEU A 60 -5.08 10.82 7.56
CA LEU A 60 -4.75 11.24 8.93
C LEU A 60 -4.82 10.07 9.90
N ALA A 61 -5.85 9.24 9.80
CA ALA A 61 -5.96 8.01 10.58
C ALA A 61 -4.82 7.05 10.27
N SER A 62 -4.47 6.86 8.98
CA SER A 62 -3.36 6.01 8.54
C SER A 62 -2.02 6.51 9.08
N HIS A 63 -1.77 7.82 9.05
CA HIS A 63 -0.57 8.42 9.62
C HIS A 63 -0.46 8.14 11.13
N GLU A 64 -1.55 8.33 11.88
CA GLU A 64 -1.54 8.12 13.34
C GLU A 64 -1.32 6.65 13.71
N VAL A 65 -1.96 5.72 13.00
CA VAL A 65 -1.77 4.29 13.22
C VAL A 65 -0.35 3.87 12.89
N MET A 66 0.19 4.34 11.76
CA MET A 66 1.56 4.04 11.36
C MET A 66 2.58 4.64 12.34
N ARG A 67 2.36 5.86 12.84
CA ARG A 67 3.19 6.48 13.87
C ARG A 67 3.28 5.60 15.12
N LYS A 68 2.14 5.09 15.62
CA LYS A 68 2.10 4.19 16.78
C LYS A 68 2.82 2.87 16.51
N ALA A 69 2.64 2.29 15.32
CA ALA A 69 3.33 1.06 14.93
C ALA A 69 4.85 1.28 14.87
N VAL A 70 5.31 2.40 14.32
CA VAL A 70 6.73 2.76 14.25
C VAL A 70 7.31 2.97 15.65
N GLU A 71 6.62 3.66 16.54
CA GLU A 71 7.05 3.82 17.93
C GLU A 71 7.20 2.47 18.63
N HIS A 72 6.18 1.60 18.52
CA HIS A 72 6.19 0.26 19.12
C HIS A 72 7.42 -0.56 18.69
N VAL A 73 7.70 -0.62 17.40
CA VAL A 73 8.84 -1.43 16.90
C VAL A 73 10.20 -0.79 17.21
N ARG A 74 10.31 0.54 17.19
CA ARG A 74 11.54 1.26 17.57
C ARG A 74 11.87 1.10 19.05
N GLU A 75 10.87 0.99 19.90
CA GLU A 75 11.04 0.69 21.33
C GLU A 75 11.35 -0.80 21.60
N ARG A 76 11.54 -1.61 20.55
CA ARG A 76 11.85 -3.05 20.65
C ARG A 76 10.79 -3.86 21.40
N LYS A 77 9.52 -3.46 21.33
CA LYS A 77 8.40 -4.16 21.95
C LYS A 77 7.93 -5.40 21.16
N GLY A 78 8.44 -5.60 19.95
CA GLY A 78 8.10 -6.69 19.04
C GLY A 78 7.62 -6.20 17.68
N PRO A 79 7.15 -7.11 16.80
CA PRO A 79 6.62 -6.75 15.50
C PRO A 79 5.25 -6.09 15.59
N ALA A 80 4.89 -5.35 14.55
CA ALA A 80 3.56 -4.77 14.39
C ALA A 80 2.92 -5.24 13.08
N LEU A 81 1.60 -5.34 13.06
CA LEU A 81 0.80 -5.52 11.84
C LEU A 81 -0.22 -4.39 11.75
N VAL A 82 -0.17 -3.66 10.66
CA VAL A 82 -1.17 -2.65 10.30
C VAL A 82 -2.01 -3.21 9.16
N HIS A 83 -3.30 -3.43 9.43
CA HIS A 83 -4.27 -3.87 8.44
C HIS A 83 -5.05 -2.65 7.97
N ALA A 84 -4.67 -2.13 6.81
CA ALA A 84 -5.29 -0.98 6.17
C ALA A 84 -6.35 -1.45 5.16
N HIS A 85 -7.61 -1.12 5.42
CA HIS A 85 -8.70 -1.35 4.48
C HIS A 85 -8.66 -0.25 3.42
N VAL A 86 -8.33 -0.62 2.19
CA VAL A 86 -8.14 0.31 1.08
C VAL A 86 -9.14 0.04 -0.03
N ILE A 87 -9.18 0.92 -1.02
CA ILE A 87 -9.88 0.69 -2.29
C ILE A 87 -8.92 0.22 -3.37
N ARG A 88 -9.46 -0.37 -4.42
CA ARG A 88 -8.75 -0.65 -5.67
C ARG A 88 -9.41 0.13 -6.80
N PRO A 89 -8.91 1.34 -7.15
CA PRO A 89 -9.60 2.26 -8.06
C PRO A 89 -9.61 1.79 -9.53
N TYR A 90 -8.78 0.80 -9.87
CA TYR A 90 -8.66 0.26 -11.23
C TYR A 90 -8.70 -1.27 -11.23
N SER A 91 -8.86 -1.87 -12.41
CA SER A 91 -8.69 -3.31 -12.61
C SER A 91 -7.31 -3.77 -12.11
N HIS A 92 -7.21 -5.04 -11.70
CA HIS A 92 -5.97 -5.61 -11.13
C HIS A 92 -4.76 -5.47 -12.07
N SER A 93 -5.00 -5.57 -13.37
CA SER A 93 -3.97 -5.44 -14.42
C SER A 93 -4.61 -4.94 -15.71
N LEU A 94 -3.78 -4.61 -16.71
CA LEU A 94 -4.25 -4.19 -18.05
C LEU A 94 -5.10 -5.26 -18.76
N SER A 95 -4.89 -6.53 -18.45
CA SER A 95 -5.63 -7.65 -19.03
C SER A 95 -6.86 -8.07 -18.21
N ASP A 96 -7.10 -7.43 -17.05
CA ASP A 96 -8.22 -7.71 -16.18
C ASP A 96 -9.40 -6.78 -16.49
N ASP A 97 -10.60 -7.34 -16.51
CA ASP A 97 -11.86 -6.58 -16.60
C ASP A 97 -12.66 -6.76 -15.32
N GLU A 98 -12.50 -5.84 -14.39
CA GLU A 98 -13.18 -5.89 -13.10
C GLU A 98 -14.72 -5.82 -13.21
N THR A 99 -15.26 -5.34 -14.33
CA THR A 99 -16.71 -5.28 -14.53
C THR A 99 -17.35 -6.68 -14.57
N MET A 100 -16.55 -7.71 -14.79
CA MET A 100 -17.00 -9.11 -14.82
C MET A 100 -17.27 -9.67 -13.40
N TYR A 101 -16.74 -9.05 -12.34
CA TYR A 101 -16.84 -9.59 -10.98
C TYR A 101 -17.10 -8.55 -9.90
N ARG A 102 -16.99 -7.24 -10.20
CA ARG A 102 -17.32 -6.15 -9.27
C ARG A 102 -18.56 -5.40 -9.73
N PRO A 103 -19.60 -5.30 -8.89
CA PRO A 103 -20.79 -4.51 -9.19
C PRO A 103 -20.46 -3.03 -9.45
N ALA A 104 -21.26 -2.37 -10.30
CA ALA A 104 -21.06 -0.95 -10.59
C ALA A 104 -21.20 -0.09 -9.32
N GLU A 105 -22.20 -0.40 -8.49
CA GLU A 105 -22.47 0.30 -7.23
C GLU A 105 -21.28 0.25 -6.26
N GLU A 106 -20.57 -0.88 -6.20
CA GLU A 106 -19.36 -1.02 -5.37
C GLU A 106 -18.24 -0.12 -5.89
N ARG A 107 -17.97 -0.16 -7.19
CA ARG A 107 -16.93 0.66 -7.83
C ARG A 107 -17.20 2.16 -7.70
N GLU A 108 -18.47 2.56 -7.85
CA GLU A 108 -18.90 3.95 -7.66
C GLU A 108 -18.75 4.41 -6.20
N ALA A 109 -19.11 3.55 -5.23
CA ALA A 109 -18.94 3.84 -3.82
C ALA A 109 -17.46 3.97 -3.43
N GLU A 110 -16.59 3.12 -3.97
CA GLU A 110 -15.15 3.20 -3.75
C GLU A 110 -14.53 4.47 -4.38
N ALA A 111 -14.94 4.85 -5.58
CA ALA A 111 -14.46 6.06 -6.24
C ALA A 111 -14.71 7.34 -5.41
N LEU A 112 -15.77 7.35 -4.60
CA LEU A 112 -16.06 8.46 -3.68
C LEU A 112 -15.09 8.52 -2.48
N ARG A 113 -14.37 7.44 -2.21
CA ARG A 113 -13.41 7.31 -1.11
C ARG A 113 -11.96 7.41 -1.57
N ASP A 114 -11.71 7.65 -2.85
CA ASP A 114 -10.35 7.75 -3.39
C ASP A 114 -9.57 8.88 -2.69
N PRO A 115 -8.49 8.55 -1.97
CA PRO A 115 -7.71 9.54 -1.23
C PRO A 115 -7.10 10.62 -2.13
N ILE A 116 -6.81 10.31 -3.41
CA ILE A 116 -6.33 11.30 -4.39
C ILE A 116 -7.39 12.38 -4.65
N THR A 117 -8.67 12.05 -4.51
CA THR A 117 -9.78 13.00 -4.67
C THR A 117 -10.20 13.64 -3.35
N VAL A 118 -10.27 12.85 -2.28
CA VAL A 118 -10.84 13.29 -0.99
C VAL A 118 -9.85 14.18 -0.23
N TYR A 119 -8.59 13.81 -0.17
CA TYR A 119 -7.61 14.51 0.65
C TYR A 119 -7.28 15.93 0.16
N PRO A 120 -7.09 16.20 -1.14
CA PRO A 120 -6.92 17.57 -1.64
C PRO A 120 -8.11 18.48 -1.31
N ARG A 121 -9.34 17.98 -1.43
CA ARG A 121 -10.54 18.74 -1.07
C ARG A 121 -10.57 19.08 0.41
N TRP A 122 -10.18 18.14 1.27
CA TRP A 122 -10.05 18.38 2.70
C TRP A 122 -8.99 19.44 3.00
N LEU A 123 -7.81 19.38 2.38
CA LEU A 123 -6.75 20.38 2.55
C LEU A 123 -7.23 21.80 2.21
N VAL A 124 -8.01 21.94 1.15
CA VAL A 124 -8.57 23.23 0.73
C VAL A 124 -9.66 23.68 1.70
N SER A 125 -10.56 22.79 2.11
CA SER A 125 -11.67 23.14 3.02
C SER A 125 -11.18 23.56 4.40
N GLU A 126 -10.09 22.96 4.89
CA GLU A 126 -9.47 23.31 6.18
C GLU A 126 -8.46 24.49 6.08
N GLY A 127 -8.27 25.03 4.87
CA GLY A 127 -7.36 26.16 4.64
C GLY A 127 -5.88 25.81 4.74
N HIS A 128 -5.52 24.54 4.59
CA HIS A 128 -4.13 24.07 4.58
C HIS A 128 -3.45 24.24 3.22
N ALA A 129 -4.23 24.31 2.14
CA ALA A 129 -3.77 24.56 0.79
C ALA A 129 -4.81 25.31 -0.02
N THR A 130 -4.41 25.90 -1.13
CA THR A 130 -5.30 26.45 -2.16
C THR A 130 -5.45 25.47 -3.33
N GLU A 131 -6.50 25.60 -4.11
CA GLU A 131 -6.68 24.81 -5.33
C GLU A 131 -5.50 24.98 -6.31
N ALA A 132 -4.94 26.18 -6.38
CA ALA A 132 -3.77 26.45 -7.24
C ALA A 132 -2.51 25.71 -6.77
N GLU A 133 -2.31 25.57 -5.47
CA GLU A 133 -1.19 24.80 -4.92
C GLU A 133 -1.38 23.31 -5.18
N ILE A 134 -2.59 22.78 -5.04
CA ILE A 134 -2.88 21.38 -5.38
C ILE A 134 -2.61 21.12 -6.86
N ALA A 135 -3.16 21.95 -7.76
CA ALA A 135 -2.94 21.80 -9.20
C ALA A 135 -1.45 21.89 -9.59
N LYS A 136 -0.68 22.72 -8.89
CA LYS A 136 0.77 22.80 -9.08
C LYS A 136 1.46 21.50 -8.69
N VAL A 137 1.11 20.91 -7.54
CA VAL A 137 1.66 19.62 -7.09
C VAL A 137 1.35 18.52 -8.10
N GLU A 138 0.12 18.45 -8.60
CA GLU A 138 -0.29 17.48 -9.63
C GLU A 138 0.57 17.61 -10.89
N GLN A 139 0.77 18.83 -11.40
CA GLN A 139 1.61 19.08 -12.57
C GLN A 139 3.08 18.71 -12.34
N GLU A 140 3.62 19.01 -11.17
CA GLU A 140 5.01 18.66 -10.82
C GLU A 140 5.19 17.14 -10.73
N VAL A 141 4.23 16.42 -10.15
CA VAL A 141 4.24 14.95 -10.06
C VAL A 141 4.13 14.31 -11.43
N ASP A 142 3.21 14.78 -12.28
CA ASP A 142 3.05 14.29 -13.65
C ASP A 142 4.35 14.48 -14.46
N ALA A 143 4.97 15.65 -14.36
CA ALA A 143 6.23 15.92 -15.04
C ALA A 143 7.36 15.00 -14.54
N LEU A 144 7.42 14.75 -13.21
CA LEU A 144 8.39 13.85 -12.61
C LEU A 144 8.21 12.40 -13.09
N VAL A 145 6.96 11.91 -13.12
CA VAL A 145 6.64 10.55 -13.57
C VAL A 145 6.97 10.37 -15.05
N LEU A 146 6.63 11.36 -15.90
CA LEU A 146 6.97 11.34 -17.33
C LEU A 146 8.49 11.30 -17.54
N ALA A 147 9.23 12.16 -16.85
CA ALA A 147 10.70 12.19 -16.96
C ALA A 147 11.34 10.87 -16.51
N ALA A 148 10.85 10.27 -15.41
CA ALA A 148 11.32 8.96 -14.94
C ALA A 148 10.99 7.84 -15.94
N THR A 149 9.83 7.92 -16.60
CA THR A 149 9.44 6.96 -17.65
C THR A 149 10.36 7.08 -18.86
N ASP A 150 10.62 8.28 -19.35
CA ASP A 150 11.51 8.53 -20.49
C ASP A 150 12.94 8.07 -20.18
N ASP A 151 13.43 8.36 -18.97
CA ASP A 151 14.74 7.87 -18.51
C ASP A 151 14.79 6.33 -18.53
N ALA A 152 13.81 5.67 -17.92
CA ALA A 152 13.75 4.20 -17.88
C ALA A 152 13.69 3.58 -19.28
N LEU A 153 12.91 4.16 -20.20
CA LEU A 153 12.81 3.69 -21.59
C LEU A 153 14.09 3.92 -22.40
N SER A 154 14.89 4.92 -22.03
CA SER A 154 16.17 5.23 -22.67
C SER A 154 17.32 4.33 -22.23
N GLN A 155 17.15 3.61 -21.09
CA GLN A 155 18.19 2.73 -20.57
C GLN A 155 18.38 1.50 -21.46
N PRO A 156 19.62 0.96 -21.56
CA PRO A 156 19.88 -0.29 -22.26
C PRO A 156 19.05 -1.43 -21.68
N GLN A 157 18.50 -2.27 -22.56
CA GLN A 157 17.84 -3.50 -22.10
C GLN A 157 18.83 -4.43 -21.39
N PRO A 158 18.44 -5.12 -20.29
CA PRO A 158 19.29 -6.09 -19.62
C PRO A 158 19.72 -7.20 -20.56
N GLY A 159 21.02 -7.51 -20.61
CA GLY A 159 21.54 -8.66 -21.34
C GLY A 159 21.37 -9.97 -20.54
N GLU A 160 21.55 -11.11 -21.20
CA GLU A 160 21.43 -12.44 -20.56
C GLU A 160 22.40 -12.61 -19.39
N ASP A 161 23.57 -11.99 -19.43
CA ASP A 161 24.58 -11.99 -18.38
C ASP A 161 24.14 -11.29 -17.09
N THR A 162 23.14 -10.40 -17.18
CA THR A 162 22.64 -9.65 -16.02
C THR A 162 21.76 -10.50 -15.10
N VAL A 163 21.23 -11.62 -15.58
CA VAL A 163 20.35 -12.52 -14.80
C VAL A 163 21.02 -13.06 -13.54
N PHE A 164 22.34 -13.24 -13.60
CA PHE A 164 23.15 -13.78 -12.48
C PHE A 164 23.83 -12.71 -11.62
N LEU A 165 23.64 -11.43 -11.94
CA LEU A 165 24.20 -10.34 -11.16
C LEU A 165 23.34 -10.03 -9.93
N PRO A 166 23.93 -9.89 -8.72
CA PRO A 166 23.17 -9.42 -7.57
C PRO A 166 22.64 -8.00 -7.83
N PRO A 167 21.43 -7.65 -7.32
CA PRO A 167 20.83 -6.32 -7.56
C PRO A 167 21.73 -5.13 -7.20
N SER A 168 22.64 -5.32 -6.22
CA SER A 168 23.60 -4.30 -5.78
C SER A 168 24.77 -4.07 -6.75
N SER A 169 25.01 -4.96 -7.72
CA SER A 169 26.11 -4.81 -8.67
C SER A 169 25.79 -3.89 -9.85
N ALA A 170 24.52 -3.65 -10.12
CA ALA A 170 24.09 -2.73 -11.17
C ALA A 170 24.36 -1.26 -10.81
N ALA A 171 24.28 -0.90 -9.52
CA ALA A 171 24.53 0.46 -9.03
C ALA A 171 26.03 0.84 -8.90
N ALA A 172 26.95 -0.11 -9.06
CA ALA A 172 28.39 0.13 -8.88
C ALA A 172 29.14 0.47 -10.17
N LYS A 173 28.43 0.66 -11.29
CA LYS A 173 29.03 0.92 -12.61
C LYS A 173 28.63 2.28 -13.25
N THR A 174 28.05 3.20 -12.47
CA THR A 174 27.79 4.58 -12.91
C THR A 174 28.73 5.57 -12.26
#